data_eee24fa88f5531df47b8686605386034
#
_entry.id   eee24fa88f5531df47b8686605386034
#
_cell.length_a   1.000
_cell.length_b   1.000
_cell.length_c   1.000
_cell.angle_alpha   90.00
_cell.angle_beta   90.00
_cell.angle_gamma   90.00
#
_symmetry.space_group_name_H-M   'P 1'
#
loop_
_entity.id
_entity.type
_entity.pdbx_description
1 polymer ?
#
loop_
_entity_poly.entity_id
_entity_poly.type
_entity_poly.pdbx_seq_one_letter_code
_entity_poly.pdbx_strand_id
1 'polypeptide(L)'
;NKLNTSFIGIAKRNIFSEETWKREGDHAEMVNDLGNYDQFLHSLFKSSSKVYKWGLYLRNPLKKFCFNNLTLLGDAAHPILPFLGQGGAMAIEDAYSFGSLLLNKNQDFRETQKIFEKIRLNRVRNIDKASKYQGTINHLSNKLLVNTRNFMLKNTNIASRRTSNIYNYNITKEIKGI
;
A
#
# COMPACT_ATOMS: atom_id res chain seq x y z
N ASN A 1 23.81 -20.08 -2.19
CA ASN A 1 22.57 -19.28 -2.01
C ASN A 1 21.82 -19.26 -3.34
N LYS A 2 20.71 -19.99 -3.43
CA LYS A 2 19.81 -19.88 -4.58
C LYS A 2 19.11 -18.52 -4.47
N LEU A 3 19.38 -17.64 -5.43
CA LEU A 3 18.65 -16.38 -5.56
C LEU A 3 17.23 -16.70 -6.02
N ASN A 4 16.26 -16.52 -5.14
CA ASN A 4 14.85 -16.62 -5.51
C ASN A 4 14.38 -15.23 -5.95
N THR A 5 13.73 -15.16 -7.12
CA THR A 5 13.09 -13.94 -7.61
C THR A 5 11.59 -14.09 -7.43
N SER A 6 10.96 -13.13 -6.76
CA SER A 6 9.51 -13.04 -6.66
C SER A 6 9.00 -11.99 -7.64
N PHE A 7 7.93 -12.33 -8.35
CA PHE A 7 7.25 -11.42 -9.25
C PHE A 7 5.79 -11.21 -8.81
N ILE A 8 5.35 -9.97 -8.79
CA ILE A 8 3.96 -9.61 -8.51
C ILE A 8 3.46 -8.72 -9.66
N GLY A 9 2.52 -9.24 -10.45
CA GLY A 9 1.82 -8.50 -11.49
C GLY A 9 0.46 -8.02 -10.98
N ILE A 10 0.11 -6.75 -11.24
CA ILE A 10 -1.20 -6.19 -10.91
C ILE A 10 -1.90 -5.81 -12.20
N ALA A 11 -2.98 -6.50 -12.52
CA ALA A 11 -3.81 -6.24 -13.69
C ALA A 11 -5.18 -5.66 -13.27
N LYS A 12 -5.67 -4.68 -14.02
CA LYS A 12 -7.03 -4.15 -13.83
C LYS A 12 -8.03 -5.07 -14.49
N ARG A 13 -8.96 -5.63 -13.72
CA ARG A 13 -10.08 -6.43 -14.22
C ARG A 13 -11.40 -5.96 -13.63
N ASN A 14 -12.49 -6.16 -14.39
CA ASN A 14 -13.86 -5.89 -13.95
C ASN A 14 -14.57 -7.17 -13.48
N ILE A 15 -13.82 -8.19 -13.10
CA ILE A 15 -14.36 -9.50 -12.69
C ILE A 15 -14.16 -9.63 -11.19
N PHE A 16 -15.24 -9.98 -10.48
CA PHE A 16 -15.17 -10.32 -9.07
C PHE A 16 -14.30 -11.58 -8.88
N SER A 17 -13.41 -11.54 -7.92
CA SER A 17 -12.56 -12.66 -7.52
C SER A 17 -12.74 -12.86 -6.02
N GLU A 18 -12.75 -14.09 -5.53
CA GLU A 18 -12.83 -14.37 -4.10
C GLU A 18 -11.64 -13.78 -3.33
N GLU A 19 -11.90 -13.31 -2.11
CA GLU A 19 -10.84 -12.88 -1.18
C GLU A 19 -10.11 -14.12 -0.64
N THR A 20 -9.14 -14.61 -1.38
CA THR A 20 -8.29 -15.73 -0.96
C THR A 20 -6.86 -15.54 -1.44
N TRP A 21 -5.91 -15.84 -0.55
CA TRP A 21 -4.47 -15.81 -0.83
C TRP A 21 -3.94 -17.15 -1.38
N LYS A 22 -4.78 -18.20 -1.36
CA LYS A 22 -4.36 -19.58 -1.66
C LYS A 22 -4.78 -20.06 -3.03
N ARG A 23 -5.50 -19.27 -3.81
CA ARG A 23 -5.95 -19.68 -5.13
C ARG A 23 -4.77 -19.78 -6.07
N GLU A 24 -4.52 -20.98 -6.57
CA GLU A 24 -3.57 -21.18 -7.66
C GLU A 24 -4.16 -20.56 -8.94
N GLY A 25 -3.32 -19.79 -9.64
CA GLY A 25 -3.64 -19.16 -10.92
C GLY A 25 -3.15 -20.02 -12.09
N ASP A 26 -3.65 -19.71 -13.27
CA ASP A 26 -3.17 -20.29 -14.52
C ASP A 26 -2.10 -19.40 -15.15
N HIS A 27 -0.99 -20.00 -15.62
CA HIS A 27 0.07 -19.30 -16.33
C HIS A 27 -0.41 -18.65 -17.63
N ALA A 28 -1.30 -19.31 -18.38
CA ALA A 28 -1.84 -18.76 -19.62
C ALA A 28 -2.73 -17.55 -19.34
N GLU A 29 -3.54 -17.60 -18.28
CA GLU A 29 -4.34 -16.48 -17.83
C GLU A 29 -3.45 -15.30 -17.40
N MET A 30 -2.38 -15.56 -16.64
CA MET A 30 -1.42 -14.54 -16.22
C MET A 30 -0.75 -13.86 -17.41
N VAL A 31 -0.31 -14.62 -18.40
CA VAL A 31 0.31 -14.07 -19.62
C VAL A 31 -0.66 -13.22 -20.41
N ASN A 32 -1.92 -13.64 -20.54
CA ASN A 32 -2.97 -12.87 -21.20
C ASN A 32 -3.27 -11.56 -20.45
N ASP A 33 -3.30 -11.59 -19.10
CA ASP A 33 -3.55 -10.41 -18.26
C ASP A 33 -2.47 -9.36 -18.36
N LEU A 34 -1.23 -9.80 -18.48
CA LEU A 34 -0.09 -8.92 -18.57
C LEU A 34 0.12 -8.34 -19.98
N GLY A 35 -0.59 -8.86 -21.00
CA GLY A 35 -0.63 -8.29 -22.35
C GLY A 35 0.72 -8.32 -23.05
N ASN A 36 0.98 -7.31 -23.89
CA ASN A 36 2.19 -7.20 -24.73
C ASN A 36 3.39 -6.65 -23.95
N TYR A 37 3.83 -7.37 -22.91
CA TYR A 37 5.08 -7.06 -22.23
C TYR A 37 6.30 -7.61 -23.01
N ASP A 38 7.48 -7.17 -22.60
CA ASP A 38 8.75 -7.63 -23.15
C ASP A 38 8.89 -9.15 -23.07
N GLN A 39 9.53 -9.76 -24.08
CA GLN A 39 9.74 -11.22 -24.15
C GLN A 39 10.52 -11.77 -22.95
N PHE A 40 11.41 -10.98 -22.35
CA PHE A 40 12.11 -11.35 -21.13
C PHE A 40 11.14 -11.60 -19.98
N LEU A 41 10.14 -10.74 -19.78
CA LEU A 41 9.12 -10.94 -18.76
C LEU A 41 8.29 -12.19 -19.02
N HIS A 42 7.91 -12.44 -20.26
CA HIS A 42 7.20 -13.67 -20.62
C HIS A 42 8.01 -14.93 -20.30
N SER A 43 9.34 -14.94 -20.55
CA SER A 43 10.20 -16.06 -20.20
C SER A 43 10.31 -16.27 -18.69
N LEU A 44 10.38 -15.17 -17.93
CA LEU A 44 10.39 -15.20 -16.46
C LEU A 44 9.10 -15.81 -15.90
N PHE A 45 7.94 -15.44 -16.44
CA PHE A 45 6.65 -15.99 -15.99
C PHE A 45 6.55 -17.49 -16.28
N LYS A 46 6.98 -17.93 -17.46
CA LYS A 46 7.00 -19.34 -17.83
C LYS A 46 7.94 -20.19 -16.98
N SER A 47 8.98 -19.59 -16.41
CA SER A 47 9.92 -20.30 -15.54
C SER A 47 9.42 -20.53 -14.11
N SER A 48 8.33 -19.87 -13.70
CA SER A 48 7.76 -20.05 -12.37
C SER A 48 7.06 -21.40 -12.25
N SER A 49 7.30 -22.11 -11.14
CA SER A 49 6.65 -23.40 -10.87
C SER A 49 5.18 -23.26 -10.46
N LYS A 50 4.85 -22.16 -9.82
CA LYS A 50 3.49 -21.86 -9.32
C LYS A 50 3.16 -20.39 -9.47
N VAL A 51 1.92 -20.11 -9.79
CA VAL A 51 1.33 -18.77 -9.84
C VAL A 51 0.17 -18.72 -8.87
N TYR A 52 0.09 -17.66 -8.08
CA TYR A 52 -1.05 -17.40 -7.21
C TYR A 52 -1.80 -16.18 -7.69
N LYS A 53 -3.13 -16.22 -7.59
CA LYS A 53 -4.00 -15.13 -8.00
C LYS A 53 -4.91 -14.72 -6.85
N TRP A 54 -4.96 -13.43 -6.56
CA TRP A 54 -5.88 -12.88 -5.56
C TRP A 54 -6.40 -11.50 -5.99
N GLY A 55 -7.57 -11.14 -5.47
CA GLY A 55 -8.15 -9.84 -5.69
C GLY A 55 -7.54 -8.77 -4.78
N LEU A 56 -7.31 -7.58 -5.31
CA LEU A 56 -7.03 -6.39 -4.52
C LEU A 56 -8.33 -5.64 -4.27
N TYR A 57 -8.77 -5.62 -3.01
CA TYR A 57 -10.02 -4.99 -2.62
C TYR A 57 -9.77 -3.62 -2.02
N LEU A 58 -10.53 -2.66 -2.49
CA LEU A 58 -10.58 -1.33 -1.93
C LEU A 58 -11.67 -1.28 -0.86
N ARG A 59 -11.28 -0.97 0.37
CA ARG A 59 -12.22 -0.70 1.45
C ARG A 59 -12.33 0.80 1.68
N ASN A 60 -13.51 1.26 2.12
CA ASN A 60 -13.67 2.63 2.55
C ASN A 60 -12.84 2.87 3.81
N PRO A 61 -12.03 3.94 3.88
CA PRO A 61 -11.25 4.26 5.06
C PRO A 61 -12.14 4.40 6.30
N LEU A 62 -11.73 3.81 7.39
CA LEU A 62 -12.40 3.99 8.66
C LEU A 62 -12.33 5.46 9.10
N LYS A 63 -13.41 5.94 9.74
CA LYS A 63 -13.45 7.29 10.31
C LYS A 63 -12.80 7.37 11.67
N LYS A 64 -12.63 6.21 12.35
CA LYS A 64 -11.96 6.05 13.64
C LYS A 64 -11.38 4.65 13.78
N PHE A 65 -10.39 4.48 14.63
CA PHE A 65 -9.68 3.22 14.87
C PHE A 65 -9.94 2.67 16.28
N CYS A 66 -10.49 3.51 17.16
CA CYS A 66 -10.71 3.17 18.57
C CYS A 66 -12.19 3.05 18.90
N PHE A 67 -12.57 1.98 19.61
CA PHE A 67 -13.94 1.65 19.98
C PHE A 67 -13.96 1.09 21.42
N ASN A 68 -14.41 1.86 22.40
CA ASN A 68 -14.38 1.44 23.80
C ASN A 68 -12.97 0.96 24.22
N ASN A 69 -12.82 -0.33 24.52
CA ASN A 69 -11.56 -0.94 24.91
C ASN A 69 -10.80 -1.62 23.76
N LEU A 70 -11.22 -1.39 22.51
CA LEU A 70 -10.61 -1.93 21.30
C LEU A 70 -9.88 -0.83 20.54
N THR A 71 -8.67 -1.09 20.07
CA THR A 71 -7.90 -0.27 19.13
C THR A 71 -7.48 -1.13 17.95
N LEU A 72 -7.80 -0.69 16.75
CA LEU A 72 -7.38 -1.34 15.50
C LEU A 72 -6.05 -0.75 15.05
N LEU A 73 -5.15 -1.60 14.55
CA LEU A 73 -3.83 -1.24 14.04
C LEU A 73 -3.57 -1.93 12.70
N GLY A 74 -2.70 -1.36 11.88
CA GLY A 74 -2.29 -1.93 10.60
C GLY A 74 -3.46 -2.20 9.65
N ASP A 75 -3.43 -3.31 8.95
CA ASP A 75 -4.45 -3.66 7.93
C ASP A 75 -5.85 -3.83 8.51
N ALA A 76 -5.99 -4.13 9.82
CA ALA A 76 -7.29 -4.15 10.50
C ALA A 76 -7.93 -2.76 10.57
N ALA A 77 -7.11 -1.69 10.65
CA ALA A 77 -7.57 -0.30 10.68
C ALA A 77 -7.62 0.33 9.29
N HIS A 78 -6.62 0.04 8.45
CA HIS A 78 -6.39 0.75 7.18
C HIS A 78 -5.74 -0.14 6.12
N PRO A 79 -6.45 -1.11 5.54
CA PRO A 79 -5.93 -1.88 4.42
C PRO A 79 -5.67 -0.95 3.23
N ILE A 80 -4.40 -0.76 2.87
CA ILE A 80 -3.95 0.19 1.84
C ILE A 80 -3.52 -0.59 0.61
N LEU A 81 -3.87 -0.08 -0.57
CA LEU A 81 -3.42 -0.68 -1.83
C LEU A 81 -1.87 -0.68 -1.92
N PRO A 82 -1.25 -1.71 -2.51
CA PRO A 82 0.20 -1.95 -2.41
C PRO A 82 1.05 -1.02 -3.29
N PHE A 83 0.47 -0.08 -4.02
CA PHE A 83 1.15 0.75 -5.03
C PHE A 83 2.28 1.63 -4.50
N LEU A 84 2.34 1.89 -3.20
CA LEU A 84 3.40 2.66 -2.55
C LEU A 84 4.27 1.81 -1.61
N GLY A 85 3.93 0.53 -1.39
CA GLY A 85 4.64 -0.34 -0.46
C GLY A 85 4.61 0.12 1.00
N GLN A 86 3.56 0.88 1.41
CA GLN A 86 3.52 1.52 2.72
C GLN A 86 2.77 0.73 3.80
N GLY A 87 2.05 -0.37 3.46
CA GLY A 87 1.24 -1.11 4.44
C GLY A 87 2.02 -1.54 5.68
N GLY A 88 3.14 -2.23 5.49
CA GLY A 88 4.00 -2.65 6.61
C GLY A 88 4.59 -1.49 7.41
N ALA A 89 5.05 -0.42 6.74
CA ALA A 89 5.56 0.77 7.40
C ALA A 89 4.48 1.45 8.27
N MET A 90 3.26 1.54 7.77
CA MET A 90 2.11 2.10 8.50
C MET A 90 1.78 1.27 9.74
N ALA A 91 1.83 -0.06 9.66
CA ALA A 91 1.62 -0.94 10.82
C ALA A 91 2.71 -0.77 11.88
N ILE A 92 3.97 -0.58 11.46
CA ILE A 92 5.09 -0.28 12.38
C ILE A 92 4.91 1.09 13.03
N GLU A 93 4.52 2.12 12.26
CA GLU A 93 4.20 3.45 12.79
C GLU A 93 3.07 3.37 13.82
N ASP A 94 2.02 2.57 13.57
CA ASP A 94 0.92 2.36 14.51
C ASP A 94 1.40 1.71 15.81
N ALA A 95 2.13 0.60 15.71
CA ALA A 95 2.63 -0.13 16.87
C ALA A 95 3.54 0.76 17.72
N TYR A 96 4.45 1.49 17.08
CA TYR A 96 5.34 2.41 17.79
C TYR A 96 4.58 3.54 18.48
N SER A 97 3.65 4.20 17.77
CA SER A 97 2.91 5.34 18.33
C SER A 97 1.99 4.90 19.47
N PHE A 98 1.22 3.84 19.27
CA PHE A 98 0.31 3.36 20.30
C PHE A 98 1.06 2.84 21.52
N GLY A 99 2.12 2.06 21.31
CA GLY A 99 2.97 1.55 22.40
C GLY A 99 3.65 2.68 23.19
N SER A 100 4.20 3.69 22.50
CA SER A 100 4.81 4.85 23.17
C SER A 100 3.82 5.65 23.99
N LEU A 101 2.59 5.85 23.51
CA LEU A 101 1.54 6.55 24.23
C LEU A 101 1.04 5.74 25.45
N LEU A 102 0.95 4.41 25.35
CA LEU A 102 0.58 3.55 26.48
C LEU A 102 1.61 3.57 27.63
N LEU A 103 2.88 3.81 27.31
CA LEU A 103 3.94 3.92 28.33
C LEU A 103 3.91 5.25 29.08
N ASN A 104 3.15 6.22 28.61
CA ASN A 104 2.98 7.51 29.31
C ASN A 104 2.03 7.34 30.50
N LYS A 105 2.60 7.25 31.69
CA LYS A 105 1.86 7.03 32.96
C LYS A 105 0.87 8.16 33.33
N ASN A 106 0.97 9.33 32.67
CA ASN A 106 0.12 10.48 32.95
C ASN A 106 -1.20 10.48 32.15
N GLN A 107 -1.42 9.46 31.34
CA GLN A 107 -2.60 9.36 30.46
C GLN A 107 -3.40 8.09 30.77
N ASP A 108 -4.72 8.21 30.73
CA ASP A 108 -5.58 7.04 30.75
C ASP A 108 -5.67 6.40 29.35
N PHE A 109 -6.23 5.19 29.29
CA PHE A 109 -6.35 4.44 28.03
C PHE A 109 -7.18 5.18 26.97
N ARG A 110 -8.24 5.87 27.39
CA ARG A 110 -9.12 6.60 26.45
C ARG A 110 -8.44 7.84 25.87
N GLU A 111 -7.64 8.52 26.68
CA GLU A 111 -6.86 9.66 26.21
C GLU A 111 -5.76 9.18 25.24
N THR A 112 -5.08 8.09 25.57
CA THR A 112 -4.14 7.42 24.65
C THR A 112 -4.80 7.11 23.30
N GLN A 113 -5.99 6.56 23.28
CA GLN A 113 -6.75 6.27 22.06
C GLN A 113 -7.04 7.54 21.25
N LYS A 114 -7.49 8.62 21.87
CA LYS A 114 -7.79 9.89 21.19
C LYS A 114 -6.55 10.50 20.55
N ILE A 115 -5.44 10.50 21.27
CA ILE A 115 -4.17 11.03 20.76
C ILE A 115 -3.69 10.18 19.58
N PHE A 116 -3.71 8.86 19.72
CA PHE A 116 -3.37 7.93 18.66
C PHE A 116 -4.20 8.19 17.40
N GLU A 117 -5.52 8.26 17.51
CA GLU A 117 -6.39 8.55 16.37
C GLU A 117 -6.06 9.89 15.70
N LYS A 118 -5.85 10.94 16.48
CA LYS A 118 -5.51 12.28 15.97
C LYS A 118 -4.25 12.26 15.11
N ILE A 119 -3.21 11.55 15.54
CA ILE A 119 -1.95 11.42 14.81
C ILE A 119 -2.16 10.57 13.55
N ARG A 120 -2.80 9.40 13.70
CA ARG A 120 -2.80 8.39 12.65
C ARG A 120 -3.83 8.60 11.55
N LEU A 121 -5.02 9.10 11.86
CA LEU A 121 -6.08 9.28 10.85
C LEU A 121 -5.65 10.16 9.68
N ASN A 122 -4.97 11.26 9.93
CA ASN A 122 -4.49 12.14 8.86
C ASN A 122 -3.40 11.47 8.02
N ARG A 123 -2.45 10.79 8.66
CA ARG A 123 -1.40 10.04 7.98
C ARG A 123 -1.99 8.96 7.08
N VAL A 124 -2.88 8.14 7.61
CA VAL A 124 -3.58 7.07 6.88
C VAL A 124 -4.32 7.61 5.67
N ARG A 125 -5.12 8.67 5.84
CA ARG A 125 -5.86 9.29 4.73
C ARG A 125 -4.95 9.79 3.61
N ASN A 126 -3.82 10.37 3.97
CA ASN A 126 -2.85 10.88 2.99
C ASN A 126 -2.18 9.73 2.21
N ILE A 127 -1.79 8.66 2.89
CA ILE A 127 -1.19 7.49 2.24
C ILE A 127 -2.22 6.75 1.38
N ASP A 128 -3.46 6.56 1.86
CA ASP A 128 -4.53 5.93 1.07
C ASP A 128 -4.80 6.70 -0.22
N LYS A 129 -4.97 8.03 -0.14
CA LYS A 129 -5.14 8.87 -1.34
C LYS A 129 -3.95 8.78 -2.29
N ALA A 130 -2.74 8.85 -1.76
CA ALA A 130 -1.51 8.77 -2.56
C ALA A 130 -1.37 7.40 -3.24
N SER A 131 -1.71 6.31 -2.55
CA SER A 131 -1.67 4.95 -3.09
C SER A 131 -2.71 4.75 -4.20
N LYS A 132 -3.95 5.20 -4.01
CA LYS A 132 -5.00 5.18 -5.04
C LYS A 132 -4.59 5.94 -6.30
N TYR A 133 -4.04 7.14 -6.11
CA TYR A 133 -3.54 7.95 -7.22
C TYR A 133 -2.37 7.27 -7.94
N GLN A 134 -1.44 6.64 -7.20
CA GLN A 134 -0.36 5.86 -7.81
C GLN A 134 -0.89 4.70 -8.63
N GLY A 135 -1.89 3.98 -8.13
CA GLY A 135 -2.58 2.94 -8.88
C GLY A 135 -3.16 3.45 -10.20
N THR A 136 -3.83 4.60 -10.18
CA THR A 136 -4.36 5.24 -11.39
C THR A 136 -3.27 5.57 -12.41
N ILE A 137 -2.15 6.14 -11.95
CA ILE A 137 -1.02 6.48 -12.82
C ILE A 137 -0.36 5.23 -13.40
N ASN A 138 -0.22 4.17 -12.61
CA ASN A 138 0.41 2.93 -13.05
C ASN A 138 -0.43 2.23 -14.16
N HIS A 139 -1.76 2.37 -14.10
CA HIS A 139 -2.69 1.73 -15.02
C HIS A 139 -3.18 2.66 -16.16
N LEU A 140 -2.48 3.74 -16.45
CA LEU A 140 -2.78 4.56 -17.62
C LEU A 140 -2.60 3.74 -18.89
N SER A 141 -3.65 3.70 -19.74
CA SER A 141 -3.66 2.98 -21.02
C SER A 141 -3.64 3.90 -22.25
N ASN A 142 -4.06 5.14 -22.10
CA ASN A 142 -4.02 6.12 -23.18
C ASN A 142 -2.56 6.48 -23.53
N LYS A 143 -2.15 6.24 -24.76
CA LYS A 143 -0.77 6.45 -25.24
C LYS A 143 -0.24 7.87 -25.00
N LEU A 144 -1.08 8.90 -25.21
CA LEU A 144 -0.69 10.29 -25.00
C LEU A 144 -0.40 10.55 -23.52
N LEU A 145 -1.28 10.11 -22.62
CA LEU A 145 -1.09 10.26 -21.16
C LEU A 145 0.12 9.49 -20.67
N VAL A 146 0.35 8.28 -21.19
CA VAL A 146 1.53 7.47 -20.86
C VAL A 146 2.81 8.18 -21.28
N ASN A 147 2.87 8.72 -22.50
CA ASN A 147 4.03 9.46 -23.01
C ASN A 147 4.29 10.73 -22.18
N THR A 148 3.24 11.48 -21.87
CA THR A 148 3.35 12.68 -21.02
C THR A 148 3.87 12.32 -19.63
N ARG A 149 3.31 11.27 -18.98
CA ARG A 149 3.80 10.76 -17.70
C ARG A 149 5.28 10.39 -17.76
N ASN A 150 5.67 9.60 -18.77
CA ASN A 150 7.04 9.13 -18.92
C ASN A 150 8.01 10.30 -19.16
N PHE A 151 7.63 11.28 -19.97
CA PHE A 151 8.40 12.51 -20.19
C PHE A 151 8.59 13.27 -18.87
N MET A 152 7.52 13.47 -18.11
CA MET A 152 7.59 14.16 -16.82
C MET A 152 8.48 13.41 -15.81
N LEU A 153 8.34 12.09 -15.71
CA LEU A 153 9.16 11.28 -14.82
C LEU A 153 10.64 11.32 -15.19
N LYS A 154 10.97 11.35 -16.48
CA LYS A 154 12.35 11.39 -16.99
C LYS A 154 13.00 12.75 -16.80
N ASN A 155 12.26 13.84 -16.99
CA ASN A 155 12.83 15.19 -17.10
C ASN A 155 12.60 16.09 -15.88
N THR A 156 11.90 15.57 -14.84
CA THR A 156 11.60 16.36 -13.64
C THR A 156 11.78 15.54 -12.36
N ASN A 157 11.94 16.23 -11.24
CA ASN A 157 12.01 15.62 -9.92
C ASN A 157 10.62 15.39 -9.28
N ILE A 158 9.57 15.33 -10.08
CA ILE A 158 8.19 15.18 -9.60
C ILE A 158 8.02 13.90 -8.76
N ALA A 159 8.61 12.79 -9.21
CA ALA A 159 8.53 11.53 -8.49
C ALA A 159 9.15 11.64 -7.09
N SER A 160 10.38 12.13 -6.97
CA SER A 160 11.08 12.27 -5.70
C SER A 160 10.40 13.28 -4.77
N ARG A 161 9.96 14.44 -5.28
CA ARG A 161 9.22 15.44 -4.49
C ARG A 161 7.91 14.88 -3.94
N ARG A 162 7.19 14.12 -4.76
CA ARG A 162 5.92 13.52 -4.37
C ARG A 162 6.08 12.44 -3.30
N THR A 163 7.13 11.65 -3.40
CA THR A 163 7.38 10.57 -2.46
C THR A 163 8.12 11.02 -1.20
N SER A 164 8.84 12.16 -1.24
CA SER A 164 9.60 12.65 -0.09
C SER A 164 8.75 12.81 1.16
N ASN A 165 7.56 13.39 1.06
CA ASN A 165 6.63 13.57 2.19
C ASN A 165 6.10 12.24 2.75
N ILE A 166 6.13 11.19 1.93
CA ILE A 166 5.71 9.85 2.33
C ILE A 166 6.82 9.17 3.12
N TYR A 167 8.03 9.17 2.57
CA TYR A 167 9.18 8.44 3.11
C TYR A 167 9.93 9.18 4.22
N ASN A 168 9.86 10.52 4.25
CA ASN A 168 10.51 11.33 5.28
C ASN A 168 9.63 11.55 6.52
N TYR A 169 8.45 10.93 6.56
CA TYR A 169 7.60 11.01 7.74
C TYR A 169 8.27 10.35 8.95
N ASN A 170 8.23 11.03 10.08
CA ASN A 170 8.85 10.55 11.30
C ASN A 170 7.85 10.59 12.46
N ILE A 171 7.31 9.43 12.81
CA ILE A 171 6.32 9.26 13.87
C ILE A 171 6.84 9.69 15.26
N THR A 172 8.16 9.56 15.49
CA THR A 172 8.73 9.96 16.79
C THR A 172 8.66 11.46 17.05
N LYS A 173 8.69 12.27 15.97
CA LYS A 173 8.53 13.74 16.09
C LYS A 173 7.09 14.11 16.41
N GLU A 174 6.12 13.40 15.81
CA GLU A 174 4.70 13.62 16.07
C GLU A 174 4.33 13.35 17.54
N ILE A 175 4.91 12.29 18.13
CA ILE A 175 4.65 11.91 19.52
C ILE A 175 5.32 12.87 20.49
N LYS A 176 6.55 13.33 20.19
CA LYS A 176 7.28 14.28 21.06
C LYS A 176 6.65 15.67 21.09
N GLY A 177 5.80 16.02 20.13
CA GLY A 177 5.10 17.28 20.05
C GLY A 177 3.79 17.35 20.86
N ILE A 178 3.47 16.27 21.57
CA ILE A 178 2.27 16.13 22.41
C ILE A 178 2.66 16.05 23.88
#